data_d0d4e5b6d503d62601b5857b1e80d15f
#
_entry.id   d0d4e5b6d503d62601b5857b1e80d15f
#
_cell.length_a   1.000
_cell.length_b   1.000
_cell.length_c   1.000
_cell.angle_alpha   90.00
_cell.angle_beta   90.00
_cell.angle_gamma   90.00
#
_symmetry.space_group_name_H-M   'P 1'
#
loop_
_entity.id
_entity.type
_entity.pdbx_description
1 polymer ?
#
loop_
_entity_poly.entity_id
_entity_poly.type
_entity_poly.pdbx_seq_one_letter_code
_entity_poly.pdbx_strand_id
1 'polypeptide(L)'
;MKKKLLVALLLVVTLFAVFANGDEETAAVATNAKAFQVPAAGYDGSDVTITFYHTMGTNLSTVLDEYIKEFNKLYPNIHVQWEAIGSYDDVRDQISTQIFVGSQPNIAYCYPDHVALYNMAGAVATLDNLIDSKIEVKRADGTTEILGLTSEQKADFIEGYYNEGKQFGDGLMYTMPLSKSTEVLYYNKTFFDANGIKVPTTWAEMEQVCAQIKAIDPNSIPLGYDSEANWFITMCEQYNSPYTSANEPH
;
A
#
# COMPACT_ATOMS: atom_id res chain seq x y z
N MET A 1 -35.85 -31.99 -9.53
CA MET A 1 -34.52 -31.52 -9.12
C MET A 1 -33.55 -31.26 -10.27
N LYS A 2 -33.51 -32.11 -11.31
CA LYS A 2 -32.56 -31.97 -12.45
C LYS A 2 -32.79 -30.72 -13.32
N LYS A 3 -34.04 -30.24 -13.50
CA LYS A 3 -34.34 -29.04 -14.31
C LYS A 3 -33.92 -27.71 -13.63
N LYS A 4 -33.91 -27.62 -12.28
CA LYS A 4 -33.47 -26.41 -11.56
C LYS A 4 -31.94 -26.26 -11.54
N LEU A 5 -31.22 -27.38 -11.59
CA LEU A 5 -29.75 -27.37 -11.67
C LEU A 5 -29.26 -26.93 -13.07
N LEU A 6 -30.01 -27.26 -14.13
CA LEU A 6 -29.66 -26.85 -15.49
C LEU A 6 -29.86 -25.34 -15.72
N VAL A 7 -30.85 -24.71 -15.10
CA VAL A 7 -31.09 -23.27 -15.19
C VAL A 7 -30.03 -22.47 -14.40
N ALA A 8 -29.57 -22.97 -13.25
CA ALA A 8 -28.48 -22.36 -12.49
C ALA A 8 -27.14 -22.47 -13.25
N LEU A 9 -26.89 -23.57 -13.94
CA LEU A 9 -25.67 -23.76 -14.76
C LEU A 9 -25.67 -22.86 -16.01
N LEU A 10 -26.83 -22.64 -16.65
CA LEU A 10 -26.99 -21.75 -17.80
C LEU A 10 -26.81 -20.27 -17.39
N LEU A 11 -27.26 -19.89 -16.18
CA LEU A 11 -27.08 -18.52 -15.66
C LEU A 11 -25.60 -18.21 -15.34
N VAL A 12 -24.83 -19.19 -14.87
CA VAL A 12 -23.38 -19.03 -14.63
C VAL A 12 -22.62 -18.94 -15.96
N VAL A 13 -23.02 -19.71 -16.99
CA VAL A 13 -22.37 -19.68 -18.32
C VAL A 13 -22.69 -18.36 -19.06
N THR A 14 -23.88 -17.79 -18.88
CA THR A 14 -24.23 -16.50 -19.51
C THR A 14 -23.54 -15.31 -18.81
N LEU A 15 -23.18 -15.40 -17.52
CA LEU A 15 -22.36 -14.37 -16.88
C LEU A 15 -20.91 -14.37 -17.38
N PHE A 16 -20.36 -15.53 -17.77
CA PHE A 16 -19.00 -15.61 -18.33
C PHE A 16 -18.92 -15.20 -19.81
N ALA A 17 -20.01 -15.21 -20.56
CA ALA A 17 -20.03 -14.85 -21.97
C ALA A 17 -20.04 -13.32 -22.22
N VAL A 18 -20.31 -12.50 -21.20
CA VAL A 18 -20.32 -11.03 -21.30
C VAL A 18 -18.88 -10.45 -21.23
N PHE A 19 -17.90 -11.24 -20.79
CA PHE A 19 -16.49 -10.80 -20.69
C PHE A 19 -15.59 -11.22 -21.86
N ALA A 20 -16.16 -11.81 -22.94
CA ALA A 20 -15.38 -12.38 -24.04
C ALA A 20 -15.46 -11.62 -25.37
N ASN A 21 -16.10 -10.47 -25.42
CA ASN A 21 -16.04 -9.59 -26.60
C ASN A 21 -15.07 -8.42 -26.32
N GLY A 22 -13.82 -8.63 -26.72
CA GLY A 22 -12.83 -7.57 -26.80
C GLY A 22 -13.13 -6.66 -28.00
N ASP A 23 -13.86 -5.59 -27.76
CA ASP A 23 -13.76 -4.42 -28.59
C ASP A 23 -12.76 -3.45 -27.92
N GLU A 24 -11.79 -2.99 -28.71
CA GLU A 24 -10.81 -1.98 -28.32
C GLU A 24 -11.51 -0.65 -28.01
N GLU A 25 -12.14 -0.55 -26.84
CA GLU A 25 -12.34 0.74 -26.21
C GLU A 25 -11.19 0.97 -25.26
N THR A 26 -10.41 2.02 -25.50
CA THR A 26 -9.59 2.69 -24.50
C THR A 26 -10.53 3.19 -23.39
N ALA A 27 -11.05 2.30 -22.59
CA ALA A 27 -11.77 2.62 -21.40
C ALA A 27 -10.74 3.20 -20.44
N ALA A 28 -10.71 4.53 -20.31
CA ALA A 28 -10.26 5.14 -19.08
C ALA A 28 -10.87 4.31 -17.96
N VAL A 29 -10.06 3.71 -17.09
CA VAL A 29 -10.54 2.92 -15.96
C VAL A 29 -11.45 3.85 -15.18
N ALA A 30 -12.77 3.66 -15.35
CA ALA A 30 -13.74 4.47 -14.62
C ALA A 30 -13.49 4.17 -13.14
N THR A 31 -12.91 5.13 -12.42
CA THR A 31 -12.64 4.94 -11.01
C THR A 31 -13.98 4.86 -10.29
N ASN A 32 -14.21 3.77 -9.60
CA ASN A 32 -15.41 3.60 -8.77
C ASN A 32 -15.22 4.24 -7.39
N ALA A 33 -14.05 4.82 -7.12
CA ALA A 33 -13.75 5.46 -5.86
C ALA A 33 -14.70 6.63 -5.60
N LYS A 34 -15.14 6.74 -4.35
CA LYS A 34 -15.97 7.84 -3.89
C LYS A 34 -15.08 8.87 -3.21
N ALA A 35 -15.29 10.15 -3.53
CA ALA A 35 -14.62 11.22 -2.79
C ALA A 35 -14.99 11.13 -1.30
N PHE A 36 -14.00 11.21 -0.43
CA PHE A 36 -14.24 11.26 1.01
C PHE A 36 -15.12 12.47 1.35
N GLN A 37 -16.20 12.23 2.10
CA GLN A 37 -17.11 13.30 2.49
C GLN A 37 -16.70 13.82 3.87
N VAL A 38 -16.12 15.01 3.91
CA VAL A 38 -15.77 15.67 5.17
C VAL A 38 -17.00 16.42 5.69
N PRO A 39 -17.56 16.06 6.85
CA PRO A 39 -18.69 16.80 7.42
C PRO A 39 -18.34 18.26 7.66
N ALA A 40 -19.22 19.19 7.29
CA ALA A 40 -18.98 20.63 7.42
C ALA A 40 -18.76 21.06 8.88
N ALA A 41 -19.35 20.35 9.83
CA ALA A 41 -19.15 20.58 11.27
C ALA A 41 -17.92 19.84 11.83
N GLY A 42 -17.17 19.10 10.99
CA GLY A 42 -16.10 18.21 11.44
C GLY A 42 -16.63 17.03 12.25
N TYR A 43 -15.81 16.54 13.18
CA TYR A 43 -16.22 15.49 14.10
C TYR A 43 -17.09 16.07 15.22
N ASP A 44 -18.24 15.48 15.46
CA ASP A 44 -19.26 15.97 16.38
C ASP A 44 -19.12 15.47 17.82
N GLY A 45 -18.08 14.66 18.10
CA GLY A 45 -17.83 14.07 19.42
C GLY A 45 -18.61 12.79 19.69
N SER A 46 -19.31 12.21 18.69
CA SER A 46 -20.03 10.95 18.83
C SER A 46 -19.10 9.78 19.13
N ASP A 47 -19.64 8.77 19.80
CA ASP A 47 -18.92 7.52 20.09
C ASP A 47 -18.86 6.67 18.81
N VAL A 48 -17.66 6.41 18.32
CA VAL A 48 -17.43 5.65 17.08
C VAL A 48 -16.29 4.66 17.23
N THR A 49 -16.41 3.52 16.57
CA THR A 49 -15.34 2.54 16.44
C THR A 49 -14.86 2.51 14.99
N ILE A 50 -13.57 2.60 14.79
CA ILE A 50 -12.91 2.40 13.49
C ILE A 50 -12.02 1.17 13.54
N THR A 51 -12.04 0.39 12.47
CA THR A 51 -11.24 -0.81 12.30
C THR A 51 -10.02 -0.54 11.44
N PHE A 52 -8.88 -1.09 11.83
CA PHE A 52 -7.61 -0.89 11.14
C PHE A 52 -6.86 -2.21 10.97
N TYR A 53 -6.62 -2.63 9.73
CA TYR A 53 -5.84 -3.83 9.42
C TYR A 53 -4.40 -3.48 9.06
N HIS A 54 -3.45 -4.22 9.64
CA HIS A 54 -2.02 -4.01 9.40
C HIS A 54 -1.23 -5.32 9.42
N THR A 55 0.02 -5.25 9.00
CA THR A 55 0.97 -6.38 8.95
C THR A 55 2.12 -6.23 9.95
N MET A 56 2.01 -5.31 10.90
CA MET A 56 3.09 -5.02 11.84
C MET A 56 3.34 -6.20 12.78
N GLY A 57 4.60 -6.60 12.91
CA GLY A 57 5.03 -7.52 13.97
C GLY A 57 4.97 -6.86 15.36
N THR A 58 5.16 -7.66 16.40
CA THR A 58 4.97 -7.27 17.81
C THR A 58 5.68 -5.97 18.20
N ASN A 59 6.89 -5.73 17.72
CA ASN A 59 7.63 -4.51 18.07
C ASN A 59 6.99 -3.25 17.51
N LEU A 60 6.49 -3.30 16.26
CA LEU A 60 5.86 -2.17 15.60
C LEU A 60 4.42 -1.96 16.08
N SER A 61 3.69 -3.03 16.37
CA SER A 61 2.34 -2.91 16.93
C SER A 61 2.35 -2.26 18.32
N THR A 62 3.42 -2.46 19.11
CA THR A 62 3.59 -1.74 20.39
C THR A 62 3.71 -0.21 20.16
N VAL A 63 4.41 0.20 19.13
CA VAL A 63 4.50 1.64 18.76
C VAL A 63 3.15 2.17 18.29
N LEU A 64 2.40 1.38 17.51
CA LEU A 64 1.05 1.72 17.09
C LEU A 64 0.11 1.91 18.30
N ASP A 65 0.20 1.02 19.30
CA ASP A 65 -0.57 1.15 20.54
C ASP A 65 -0.28 2.47 21.27
N GLU A 66 0.99 2.90 21.31
CA GLU A 66 1.33 4.19 21.93
C GLU A 66 0.75 5.36 21.13
N TYR A 67 0.78 5.32 19.80
CA TYR A 67 0.15 6.35 18.96
C TYR A 67 -1.37 6.40 19.17
N ILE A 68 -2.04 5.25 19.27
CA ILE A 68 -3.47 5.19 19.55
C ILE A 68 -3.80 5.73 20.94
N LYS A 69 -2.98 5.45 21.95
CA LYS A 69 -3.14 6.03 23.29
C LYS A 69 -3.02 7.55 23.27
N GLU A 70 -2.03 8.11 22.56
CA GLU A 70 -1.90 9.57 22.42
C GLU A 70 -3.08 10.17 21.66
N PHE A 71 -3.52 9.53 20.58
CA PHE A 71 -4.70 9.94 19.82
C PHE A 71 -5.95 9.94 20.69
N ASN A 72 -6.16 8.90 21.51
CA ASN A 72 -7.34 8.79 22.38
C ASN A 72 -7.37 9.82 23.51
N LYS A 73 -6.23 10.43 23.88
CA LYS A 73 -6.23 11.59 24.81
C LYS A 73 -6.89 12.80 24.15
N LEU A 74 -6.76 12.94 22.84
CA LEU A 74 -7.32 14.05 22.07
C LEU A 74 -8.75 13.76 21.60
N TYR A 75 -9.04 12.49 21.29
CA TYR A 75 -10.33 12.02 20.76
C TYR A 75 -10.82 10.76 21.52
N PRO A 76 -11.27 10.90 22.79
CA PRO A 76 -11.58 9.76 23.66
C PRO A 76 -12.76 8.91 23.19
N ASN A 77 -13.64 9.45 22.36
CA ASN A 77 -14.82 8.76 21.85
C ASN A 77 -14.56 8.08 20.48
N ILE A 78 -13.32 8.12 19.96
CA ILE A 78 -12.94 7.38 18.76
C ILE A 78 -12.15 6.16 19.18
N HIS A 79 -12.75 4.97 19.06
CA HIS A 79 -12.12 3.70 19.43
C HIS A 79 -11.47 3.07 18.22
N VAL A 80 -10.15 2.99 18.22
CA VAL A 80 -9.40 2.33 17.15
C VAL A 80 -9.21 0.87 17.50
N GLN A 81 -9.85 -0.02 16.76
CA GLN A 81 -9.68 -1.47 16.84
C GLN A 81 -8.79 -1.92 15.69
N TRP A 82 -7.55 -2.30 16.01
CA TRP A 82 -6.64 -2.82 15.02
C TRP A 82 -6.53 -4.34 15.07
N GLU A 83 -6.22 -4.93 13.94
CA GLU A 83 -5.98 -6.36 13.78
C GLU A 83 -4.71 -6.59 12.96
N ALA A 84 -3.78 -7.38 13.51
CA ALA A 84 -2.59 -7.80 12.81
C ALA A 84 -2.93 -9.01 11.93
N ILE A 85 -2.93 -8.80 10.62
CA ILE A 85 -3.21 -9.83 9.63
C ILE A 85 -1.90 -10.17 8.94
N GLY A 86 -1.48 -11.39 9.01
CA GLY A 86 -0.31 -12.03 8.41
C GLY A 86 0.59 -11.18 7.52
N SER A 87 0.61 -11.48 6.24
CA SER A 87 1.32 -10.72 5.21
C SER A 87 0.44 -9.67 4.54
N TYR A 88 1.01 -8.84 3.66
CA TYR A 88 0.23 -7.91 2.83
C TYR A 88 -0.75 -8.65 1.89
N ASP A 89 -0.39 -9.83 1.41
CA ASP A 89 -1.28 -10.67 0.60
C ASP A 89 -2.46 -11.18 1.42
N ASP A 90 -2.25 -11.57 2.68
CA ASP A 90 -3.33 -11.98 3.58
C ASP A 90 -4.30 -10.82 3.84
N VAL A 91 -3.80 -9.60 4.04
CA VAL A 91 -4.63 -8.39 4.17
C VAL A 91 -5.44 -8.17 2.89
N ARG A 92 -4.81 -8.25 1.71
CA ARG A 92 -5.47 -8.09 0.42
C ARG A 92 -6.62 -9.08 0.25
N ASP A 93 -6.36 -10.34 0.51
CA ASP A 93 -7.32 -11.43 0.27
C ASP A 93 -8.48 -11.36 1.27
N GLN A 94 -8.19 -11.04 2.52
CA GLN A 94 -9.22 -10.84 3.55
C GLN A 94 -10.11 -9.65 3.19
N ILE A 95 -9.56 -8.49 2.85
CA ILE A 95 -10.33 -7.31 2.46
C ILE A 95 -11.14 -7.59 1.20
N SER A 96 -10.55 -8.22 0.20
CA SER A 96 -11.25 -8.59 -1.04
C SER A 96 -12.49 -9.45 -0.75
N THR A 97 -12.38 -10.40 0.18
CA THR A 97 -13.51 -11.22 0.61
C THR A 97 -14.57 -10.39 1.37
N GLN A 98 -14.15 -9.50 2.26
CA GLN A 98 -15.03 -8.70 3.10
C GLN A 98 -15.78 -7.62 2.32
N ILE A 99 -15.22 -7.12 1.23
CA ILE A 99 -15.90 -6.15 0.33
C ILE A 99 -17.22 -6.72 -0.20
N PHE A 100 -17.28 -8.01 -0.53
CA PHE A 100 -18.50 -8.64 -1.06
C PHE A 100 -19.68 -8.64 -0.06
N VAL A 101 -19.38 -8.57 1.24
CA VAL A 101 -20.39 -8.57 2.31
C VAL A 101 -20.47 -7.22 3.05
N GLY A 102 -19.71 -6.22 2.61
CA GLY A 102 -19.71 -4.86 3.18
C GLY A 102 -19.12 -4.78 4.59
N SER A 103 -18.16 -5.66 4.94
CA SER A 103 -17.52 -5.72 6.26
C SER A 103 -16.03 -5.43 6.25
N GLN A 104 -15.53 -4.79 5.18
CA GLN A 104 -14.14 -4.37 5.08
C GLN A 104 -13.77 -3.36 6.18
N PRO A 105 -12.48 -3.25 6.57
CA PRO A 105 -12.04 -2.30 7.58
C PRO A 105 -12.18 -0.84 7.10
N ASN A 106 -12.17 0.09 8.03
CA ASN A 106 -12.16 1.52 7.73
C ASN A 106 -10.80 1.98 7.18
N ILE A 107 -9.70 1.40 7.70
CA ILE A 107 -8.32 1.72 7.34
C ILE A 107 -7.55 0.41 7.21
N ALA A 108 -6.64 0.34 6.25
CA ALA A 108 -5.75 -0.79 6.10
C ALA A 108 -4.38 -0.40 5.55
N TYR A 109 -3.36 -1.14 5.95
CA TYR A 109 -2.10 -1.17 5.21
C TYR A 109 -2.32 -1.87 3.88
N CYS A 110 -1.76 -1.29 2.82
CA CYS A 110 -1.85 -1.86 1.48
C CYS A 110 -0.68 -1.39 0.62
N TYR A 111 -0.43 -2.13 -0.45
CA TYR A 111 0.33 -1.63 -1.58
C TYR A 111 -0.61 -0.96 -2.59
N PRO A 112 -0.11 -0.05 -3.46
CA PRO A 112 -0.95 0.63 -4.46
C PRO A 112 -1.73 -0.31 -5.40
N ASP A 113 -1.14 -1.43 -5.81
CA ASP A 113 -1.80 -2.44 -6.63
C ASP A 113 -2.98 -3.11 -5.92
N HIS A 114 -2.90 -3.33 -4.60
CA HIS A 114 -4.03 -3.80 -3.81
C HIS A 114 -5.19 -2.79 -3.81
N VAL A 115 -4.88 -1.50 -3.71
CA VAL A 115 -5.89 -0.43 -3.78
C VAL A 115 -6.58 -0.40 -5.14
N ALA A 116 -5.86 -0.62 -6.24
CA ALA A 116 -6.45 -0.74 -7.57
C ALA A 116 -7.51 -1.86 -7.60
N LEU A 117 -7.22 -3.01 -7.00
CA LEU A 117 -8.17 -4.11 -6.87
C LEU A 117 -9.42 -3.71 -6.06
N TYR A 118 -9.26 -3.05 -4.91
CA TYR A 118 -10.38 -2.60 -4.08
C TYR A 118 -11.20 -1.51 -4.77
N ASN A 119 -10.56 -0.65 -5.56
CA ASN A 119 -11.22 0.39 -6.32
C ASN A 119 -12.12 -0.17 -7.42
N MET A 120 -11.74 -1.26 -8.08
CA MET A 120 -12.60 -1.95 -9.04
C MET A 120 -13.95 -2.38 -8.42
N ALA A 121 -13.96 -2.68 -7.12
CA ALA A 121 -15.17 -3.03 -6.37
C ALA A 121 -15.90 -1.79 -5.77
N GLY A 122 -15.40 -0.57 -6.00
CA GLY A 122 -15.97 0.67 -5.45
C GLY A 122 -15.82 0.80 -3.93
N ALA A 123 -14.83 0.13 -3.33
CA ALA A 123 -14.64 0.07 -1.88
C ALA A 123 -13.56 1.04 -1.36
N VAL A 124 -13.08 1.95 -2.20
CA VAL A 124 -12.04 2.93 -1.85
C VAL A 124 -12.64 4.34 -1.82
N ALA A 125 -12.17 5.16 -0.90
CA ALA A 125 -12.44 6.58 -0.87
C ALA A 125 -11.19 7.37 -1.31
N THR A 126 -11.36 8.39 -2.15
CA THR A 126 -10.29 9.34 -2.44
C THR A 126 -10.14 10.33 -1.29
N LEU A 127 -8.92 10.72 -0.98
CA LEU A 127 -8.57 11.45 0.23
C LEU A 127 -8.41 12.97 0.01
N ASP A 128 -8.53 13.46 -1.23
CA ASP A 128 -8.26 14.86 -1.59
C ASP A 128 -9.07 15.83 -0.74
N ASN A 129 -10.38 15.61 -0.59
CA ASN A 129 -11.25 16.46 0.22
C ASN A 129 -10.85 16.48 1.70
N LEU A 130 -10.33 15.38 2.24
CA LEU A 130 -9.82 15.31 3.61
C LEU A 130 -8.48 16.04 3.72
N ILE A 131 -7.55 15.77 2.80
CA ILE A 131 -6.22 16.36 2.79
C ILE A 131 -6.27 17.87 2.63
N ASP A 132 -7.19 18.38 1.82
CA ASP A 132 -7.37 19.81 1.53
C ASP A 132 -8.38 20.50 2.46
N SER A 133 -8.94 19.77 3.41
CA SER A 133 -9.90 20.31 4.37
C SER A 133 -9.31 21.48 5.19
N LYS A 134 -10.18 22.43 5.55
CA LYS A 134 -9.87 23.55 6.44
C LYS A 134 -10.85 23.60 7.63
N ILE A 135 -11.56 22.51 7.86
CA ILE A 135 -12.54 22.40 8.93
C ILE A 135 -11.80 22.29 10.26
N GLU A 136 -12.20 23.13 11.21
CA GLU A 136 -11.69 23.09 12.57
C GLU A 136 -12.49 22.11 13.42
N VAL A 137 -11.79 21.28 14.17
CA VAL A 137 -12.39 20.38 15.17
C VAL A 137 -11.77 20.65 16.55
N LYS A 138 -12.61 20.55 17.60
CA LYS A 138 -12.15 20.67 18.97
C LYS A 138 -11.69 19.31 19.50
N ARG A 139 -10.55 19.32 20.17
CA ARG A 139 -9.99 18.18 20.89
C ARG A 139 -10.45 18.15 22.34
N ALA A 140 -10.35 17.01 22.99
CA ALA A 140 -10.73 16.85 24.41
C ALA A 140 -9.88 17.70 25.35
N ASP A 141 -8.65 18.02 24.99
CA ASP A 141 -7.75 18.91 25.74
C ASP A 141 -8.11 20.42 25.62
N GLY A 142 -9.14 20.73 24.83
CA GLY A 142 -9.61 22.11 24.59
C GLY A 142 -8.88 22.82 23.45
N THR A 143 -7.88 22.21 22.84
CA THR A 143 -7.23 22.76 21.64
C THR A 143 -8.08 22.57 20.40
N THR A 144 -7.72 23.27 19.32
CA THR A 144 -8.36 23.16 18.01
C THR A 144 -7.35 22.59 17.02
N GLU A 145 -7.82 21.69 16.17
CA GLU A 145 -7.08 21.14 15.05
C GLU A 145 -7.79 21.46 13.74
N ILE A 146 -7.03 21.77 12.70
CA ILE A 146 -7.56 21.82 11.32
C ILE A 146 -7.45 20.42 10.72
N LEU A 147 -8.59 19.85 10.31
CA LEU A 147 -8.58 18.61 9.52
C LEU A 147 -7.92 18.90 8.17
N GLY A 148 -7.07 17.97 7.76
CA GLY A 148 -6.31 18.10 6.52
C GLY A 148 -4.85 18.49 6.76
N LEU A 149 -4.13 18.72 5.69
CA LEU A 149 -2.70 19.02 5.72
C LEU A 149 -2.44 20.45 5.25
N THR A 150 -1.55 21.13 5.95
CA THR A 150 -0.99 22.40 5.50
C THR A 150 -0.03 22.17 4.31
N SER A 151 0.29 23.24 3.58
CA SER A 151 1.31 23.15 2.51
C SER A 151 2.68 22.73 3.04
N GLU A 152 3.04 23.15 4.26
CA GLU A 152 4.28 22.77 4.92
C GLU A 152 4.29 21.27 5.26
N GLN A 153 3.21 20.75 5.86
CA GLN A 153 3.06 19.33 6.16
C GLN A 153 3.09 18.46 4.90
N LYS A 154 2.49 18.94 3.79
CA LYS A 154 2.58 18.22 2.49
C LYS A 154 4.00 18.20 1.94
N ALA A 155 4.74 19.31 2.08
CA ALA A 155 6.13 19.41 1.63
C ALA A 155 7.12 18.61 2.50
N ASP A 156 6.73 18.21 3.70
CA ASP A 156 7.54 17.38 4.60
C ASP A 156 7.54 15.89 4.20
N PHE A 157 6.57 15.46 3.39
CA PHE A 157 6.62 14.11 2.82
C PHE A 157 7.70 14.01 1.75
N ILE A 158 8.36 12.85 1.67
CA ILE A 158 9.20 12.53 0.50
C ILE A 158 8.31 12.50 -0.74
N GLU A 159 8.58 13.41 -1.68
CA GLU A 159 7.72 13.69 -2.83
C GLU A 159 7.33 12.43 -3.61
N GLY A 160 8.32 11.54 -3.89
CA GLY A 160 8.05 10.30 -4.62
C GLY A 160 7.05 9.40 -3.91
N TYR A 161 7.16 9.27 -2.59
CA TYR A 161 6.25 8.44 -1.79
C TYR A 161 4.85 9.06 -1.68
N TYR A 162 4.76 10.39 -1.57
CA TYR A 162 3.47 11.08 -1.57
C TYR A 162 2.77 10.96 -2.91
N ASN A 163 3.50 11.15 -4.01
CA ASN A 163 2.93 11.11 -5.36
C ASN A 163 2.52 9.71 -5.81
N GLU A 164 3.13 8.65 -5.26
CA GLU A 164 2.70 7.27 -5.50
C GLU A 164 1.21 7.06 -5.18
N GLY A 165 0.70 7.72 -4.13
CA GLY A 165 -0.72 7.68 -3.77
C GLY A 165 -1.68 8.26 -4.82
N LYS A 166 -1.17 8.91 -5.88
CA LYS A 166 -1.93 9.51 -6.97
C LYS A 166 -1.78 8.78 -8.31
N GLN A 167 -1.03 7.70 -8.37
CA GLN A 167 -0.69 7.01 -9.63
C GLN A 167 -1.76 5.99 -10.05
N PHE A 168 -3.04 6.38 -9.98
CA PHE A 168 -4.19 5.52 -10.34
C PHE A 168 -4.90 5.98 -11.64
N GLY A 169 -4.27 6.86 -12.43
CA GLY A 169 -4.74 7.28 -13.74
C GLY A 169 -5.61 8.55 -13.75
N ASP A 170 -6.21 8.95 -12.64
CA ASP A 170 -7.07 10.14 -12.51
C ASP A 170 -6.43 11.29 -11.70
N GLY A 171 -5.25 11.05 -11.12
CA GLY A 171 -4.52 12.03 -10.33
C GLY A 171 -5.07 12.29 -8.93
N LEU A 172 -6.09 11.53 -8.50
CA LEU A 172 -6.66 11.63 -7.16
C LEU A 172 -5.83 10.83 -6.14
N MET A 173 -5.87 11.26 -4.88
CA MET A 173 -5.15 10.62 -3.79
C MET A 173 -5.94 9.44 -3.22
N TYR A 174 -5.40 8.24 -3.36
CA TYR A 174 -6.00 6.99 -2.88
C TYR A 174 -5.33 6.43 -1.64
N THR A 175 -4.04 6.74 -1.45
CA THR A 175 -3.26 6.25 -0.30
C THR A 175 -2.41 7.37 0.27
N MET A 176 -2.08 7.27 1.57
CA MET A 176 -1.10 8.12 2.23
C MET A 176 0.10 7.25 2.65
N PRO A 177 1.34 7.71 2.44
CA PRO A 177 2.50 6.96 2.90
C PRO A 177 2.57 7.03 4.43
N LEU A 178 2.61 5.87 5.07
CA LEU A 178 2.87 5.76 6.51
C LEU A 178 4.30 5.31 6.78
N SER A 179 4.75 4.26 6.08
CA SER A 179 6.13 3.78 6.10
C SER A 179 6.49 3.21 4.74
N LYS A 180 7.74 3.33 4.36
CA LYS A 180 8.26 2.80 3.10
C LYS A 180 9.52 2.00 3.35
N SER A 181 9.58 0.83 2.76
CA SER A 181 10.80 0.02 2.74
C SER A 181 11.80 0.60 1.74
N THR A 182 13.08 0.49 2.08
CA THR A 182 14.18 0.85 1.17
C THR A 182 15.14 -0.31 1.12
N GLU A 183 15.48 -0.75 -0.09
CA GLU A 183 16.49 -1.77 -0.28
C GLU A 183 17.87 -1.18 -0.08
N VAL A 184 18.70 -1.92 0.64
CA VAL A 184 20.09 -1.55 0.91
C VAL A 184 20.98 -2.77 0.82
N LEU A 185 22.23 -2.56 0.42
CA LEU A 185 23.24 -3.60 0.42
C LEU A 185 23.84 -3.76 1.82
N TYR A 186 23.54 -4.86 2.50
CA TYR A 186 24.27 -5.28 3.69
C TYR A 186 25.52 -6.06 3.28
N TYR A 187 26.66 -5.69 3.83
CA TYR A 187 27.92 -6.41 3.57
C TYR A 187 28.69 -6.71 4.86
N ASN A 188 29.44 -7.78 4.88
CA ASN A 188 30.30 -8.12 5.99
C ASN A 188 31.56 -7.23 5.95
N LYS A 189 31.51 -6.09 6.64
CA LYS A 189 32.61 -5.12 6.67
C LYS A 189 33.94 -5.74 7.12
N THR A 190 33.91 -6.59 8.14
CA THR A 190 35.12 -7.25 8.66
C THR A 190 35.77 -8.12 7.59
N PHE A 191 34.97 -8.88 6.84
CA PHE A 191 35.49 -9.73 5.76
C PHE A 191 36.04 -8.89 4.61
N PHE A 192 35.35 -7.84 4.22
CA PHE A 192 35.76 -6.94 3.15
C PHE A 192 37.08 -6.25 3.50
N ASP A 193 37.21 -5.68 4.69
CA ASP A 193 38.44 -5.01 5.16
C ASP A 193 39.63 -5.99 5.22
N ALA A 194 39.41 -7.19 5.78
CA ALA A 194 40.49 -8.19 5.91
C ALA A 194 41.03 -8.69 4.57
N ASN A 195 40.23 -8.64 3.51
CA ASN A 195 40.60 -9.13 2.18
C ASN A 195 40.80 -8.00 1.15
N GLY A 196 40.74 -6.74 1.58
CA GLY A 196 40.95 -5.58 0.68
C GLY A 196 39.87 -5.44 -0.39
N ILE A 197 38.65 -5.94 -0.14
CA ILE A 197 37.53 -5.87 -1.07
C ILE A 197 36.83 -4.52 -0.91
N LYS A 198 36.63 -3.83 -2.03
CA LYS A 198 35.83 -2.57 -2.04
C LYS A 198 34.35 -2.87 -2.16
N VAL A 199 33.51 -2.07 -1.49
CA VAL A 199 32.07 -2.16 -1.65
C VAL A 199 31.70 -1.79 -3.09
N PRO A 200 30.96 -2.65 -3.81
CA PRO A 200 30.59 -2.38 -5.19
C PRO A 200 29.55 -1.26 -5.28
N THR A 201 29.62 -0.47 -6.34
CA THR A 201 28.67 0.61 -6.63
C THR A 201 27.90 0.37 -7.93
N THR A 202 28.27 -0.67 -8.67
CA THR A 202 27.61 -1.10 -9.91
C THR A 202 27.44 -2.62 -9.93
N TRP A 203 26.53 -3.11 -10.75
CA TRP A 203 26.34 -4.56 -10.93
C TRP A 203 27.58 -5.25 -11.51
N ALA A 204 28.29 -4.59 -12.43
CA ALA A 204 29.56 -5.12 -12.96
C ALA A 204 30.64 -5.27 -11.88
N GLU A 205 30.73 -4.31 -10.96
CA GLU A 205 31.59 -4.42 -9.78
C GLU A 205 31.11 -5.50 -8.81
N MET A 206 29.80 -5.68 -8.65
CA MET A 206 29.23 -6.74 -7.84
C MET A 206 29.64 -8.13 -8.35
N GLU A 207 29.60 -8.37 -9.67
CA GLU A 207 30.06 -9.61 -10.27
C GLU A 207 31.55 -9.88 -9.97
N GLN A 208 32.38 -8.84 -10.06
CA GLN A 208 33.81 -8.95 -9.74
C GLN A 208 34.03 -9.24 -8.25
N VAL A 209 33.29 -8.59 -7.36
CA VAL A 209 33.37 -8.86 -5.91
C VAL A 209 32.90 -10.27 -5.61
N CYS A 210 31.83 -10.74 -6.21
CA CYS A 210 31.36 -12.13 -6.07
C CYS A 210 32.44 -13.14 -6.50
N ALA A 211 33.11 -12.89 -7.62
CA ALA A 211 34.21 -13.72 -8.08
C ALA A 211 35.42 -13.71 -7.11
N GLN A 212 35.77 -12.55 -6.54
CA GLN A 212 36.83 -12.43 -5.53
C GLN A 212 36.46 -13.23 -4.26
N ILE A 213 35.23 -13.11 -3.76
CA ILE A 213 34.75 -13.85 -2.59
C ILE A 213 34.79 -15.34 -2.85
N LYS A 214 34.36 -15.81 -4.02
CA LYS A 214 34.44 -17.23 -4.43
C LYS A 214 35.87 -17.74 -4.55
N ALA A 215 36.83 -16.90 -4.93
CA ALA A 215 38.24 -17.28 -4.98
C ALA A 215 38.86 -17.46 -3.57
N ILE A 216 38.36 -16.71 -2.58
CA ILE A 216 38.76 -16.80 -1.17
C ILE A 216 38.11 -18.01 -0.49
N ASP A 217 36.81 -18.14 -0.66
CA ASP A 217 35.99 -19.25 -0.13
C ASP A 217 35.10 -19.84 -1.24
N PRO A 218 35.51 -20.94 -1.87
CA PRO A 218 34.71 -21.59 -2.92
C PRO A 218 33.33 -22.07 -2.48
N ASN A 219 33.12 -22.27 -1.18
CA ASN A 219 31.83 -22.74 -0.64
C ASN A 219 30.87 -21.58 -0.25
N SER A 220 31.35 -20.34 -0.30
CA SER A 220 30.53 -19.18 0.04
C SER A 220 29.37 -18.99 -0.95
N ILE A 221 28.32 -18.31 -0.51
CA ILE A 221 27.30 -17.69 -1.34
C ILE A 221 27.54 -16.18 -1.28
N PRO A 222 28.20 -15.60 -2.32
CA PRO A 222 28.70 -14.22 -2.23
C PRO A 222 27.62 -13.16 -2.20
N LEU A 223 26.45 -13.44 -2.78
CA LEU A 223 25.29 -12.53 -2.83
C LEU A 223 24.01 -13.33 -2.58
N GLY A 224 23.14 -12.80 -1.76
CA GLY A 224 21.78 -13.26 -1.56
C GLY A 224 20.81 -12.10 -1.75
N TYR A 225 19.60 -12.39 -2.17
CA TYR A 225 18.50 -11.45 -2.29
C TYR A 225 17.29 -12.06 -1.60
N ASP A 226 16.49 -11.25 -0.88
CA ASP A 226 15.40 -11.77 -0.03
C ASP A 226 14.05 -11.86 -0.75
N SER A 227 13.91 -11.20 -1.92
CA SER A 227 12.68 -11.16 -2.69
C SER A 227 12.93 -11.17 -4.19
N GLU A 228 12.47 -12.18 -4.88
CA GLU A 228 12.58 -12.31 -6.34
C GLU A 228 11.80 -11.20 -7.06
N ALA A 229 10.61 -10.85 -6.57
CA ALA A 229 9.79 -9.79 -7.13
C ALA A 229 10.48 -8.41 -7.00
N ASN A 230 10.99 -8.08 -5.82
CA ASN A 230 11.71 -6.83 -5.59
C ASN A 230 12.99 -6.77 -6.41
N TRP A 231 13.70 -7.88 -6.55
CA TRP A 231 14.87 -7.93 -7.42
C TRP A 231 14.52 -7.63 -8.88
N PHE A 232 13.46 -8.24 -9.40
CA PHE A 232 12.97 -7.97 -10.76
C PHE A 232 12.63 -6.47 -10.94
N ILE A 233 11.87 -5.89 -10.01
CA ILE A 233 11.50 -4.47 -10.03
C ILE A 233 12.76 -3.59 -10.01
N THR A 234 13.69 -3.86 -9.07
CA THR A 234 14.93 -3.12 -8.93
C THR A 234 15.77 -3.17 -10.21
N MET A 235 15.88 -4.34 -10.85
CA MET A 235 16.59 -4.47 -12.12
C MET A 235 15.91 -3.65 -13.21
N CYS A 236 14.60 -3.74 -13.34
CA CYS A 236 13.86 -2.96 -14.33
C CYS A 236 14.07 -1.45 -14.14
N GLU A 237 13.95 -0.95 -12.92
CA GLU A 237 14.15 0.46 -12.60
C GLU A 237 15.59 0.92 -12.88
N GLN A 238 16.59 0.16 -12.43
CA GLN A 238 18.00 0.53 -12.62
C GLN A 238 18.46 0.47 -14.07
N TYR A 239 17.87 -0.40 -14.88
CA TYR A 239 18.14 -0.49 -16.32
C TYR A 239 17.18 0.34 -17.17
N ASN A 240 16.29 1.14 -16.55
CA ASN A 240 15.26 1.93 -17.21
C ASN A 240 14.44 1.10 -18.20
N SER A 241 14.04 -0.10 -17.78
CA SER A 241 13.24 -1.05 -18.54
C SER A 241 11.80 -1.00 -18.02
N PRO A 242 10.84 -0.50 -18.80
CA PRO A 242 9.45 -0.48 -18.36
C PRO A 242 8.93 -1.91 -18.20
N TYR A 243 8.16 -2.16 -17.14
CA TYR A 243 7.58 -3.49 -16.86
C TYR A 243 6.09 -3.41 -16.49
N THR A 244 5.59 -2.21 -16.20
CA THR A 244 4.17 -1.95 -15.94
C THR A 244 3.84 -0.50 -16.26
N SER A 245 2.57 -0.23 -16.55
CA SER A 245 2.04 1.12 -16.76
C SER A 245 0.59 1.19 -16.32
N ALA A 246 0.17 2.32 -15.77
CA ALA A 246 -1.23 2.60 -15.45
C ALA A 246 -1.98 3.25 -16.64
N ASN A 247 -1.25 3.75 -17.65
CA ASN A 247 -1.79 4.64 -18.69
C ASN A 247 -1.55 4.15 -20.11
N GLU A 248 -0.78 3.10 -20.30
CA GLU A 248 -0.40 2.60 -21.63
C GLU A 248 -0.85 1.14 -21.78
N PRO A 249 -1.52 0.75 -22.87
CA PRO A 249 -1.77 -0.64 -23.18
C PRO A 249 -0.43 -1.35 -23.44
N HIS A 250 -0.24 -2.51 -22.87
CA HIS A 250 0.93 -3.39 -23.08
C HIS A 250 0.69 -4.36 -24.22
#